data_2267f16265ce31acec4a1ba15f004029
#
_entry.id   2267f16265ce31acec4a1ba15f004029
#
_cell.length_a   1.000
_cell.length_b   1.000
_cell.length_c   1.000
_cell.angle_alpha   90.00
_cell.angle_beta   90.00
_cell.angle_gamma   90.00
#
_symmetry.space_group_name_H-M   'P 1'
#
loop_
_entity.id
_entity.type
_entity.pdbx_description
1 polymer ?
#
loop_
_entity_poly.entity_id
_entity_poly.type
_entity_poly.pdbx_seq_one_letter_code
_entity_poly.pdbx_strand_id
1 'polypeptide(L)'
;MKKVWFDEAWEDYLYWQAQDKKTLRRINKLLQDIDRNGYNGIGKAEQLSGDLAGYWSVRIDDKNRIVFRIVNNELEIWQCGSHYRDK
;
A
#
# COMPACT_ATOMS: atom_id res chain seq x y z
N MET A 1 -11.19 -9.33 -0.49
CA MET A 1 -11.79 -8.19 -1.24
C MET A 1 -11.07 -8.00 -2.56
N LYS A 2 -11.75 -7.39 -3.50
CA LYS A 2 -11.18 -7.09 -4.80
C LYS A 2 -10.07 -6.06 -4.67
N LYS A 3 -8.99 -6.24 -5.41
CA LYS A 3 -7.86 -5.31 -5.38
C LYS A 3 -7.82 -4.50 -6.66
N VAL A 4 -7.73 -3.19 -6.51
CA VAL A 4 -7.65 -2.27 -7.63
C VAL A 4 -6.30 -1.56 -7.54
N TRP A 5 -5.46 -1.80 -8.53
CA TRP A 5 -4.13 -1.21 -8.58
C TRP A 5 -4.14 0.02 -9.45
N PHE A 6 -3.77 1.15 -8.88
CA PHE A 6 -3.50 2.32 -9.70
C PHE A 6 -2.20 2.06 -10.45
N ASP A 7 -2.05 2.67 -11.61
CA ASP A 7 -0.91 2.38 -12.48
C ASP A 7 0.43 2.53 -11.78
N GLU A 8 0.58 3.60 -11.00
CA GLU A 8 1.85 3.83 -10.29
C GLU A 8 2.13 2.73 -9.28
N ALA A 9 1.11 2.30 -8.57
CA ALA A 9 1.25 1.23 -7.60
C ALA A 9 1.62 -0.09 -8.26
N TRP A 10 1.02 -0.35 -9.41
CA TRP A 10 1.33 -1.56 -10.16
C TRP A 10 2.78 -1.55 -10.63
N GLU A 11 3.26 -0.40 -11.11
CA GLU A 11 4.66 -0.26 -11.50
C GLU A 11 5.59 -0.47 -10.32
N ASP A 12 5.24 0.07 -9.14
CA ASP A 12 6.01 -0.17 -7.94
C ASP A 12 6.10 -1.66 -7.62
N TYR A 13 4.97 -2.35 -7.73
CA TYR A 13 4.91 -3.77 -7.41
C TYR A 13 5.79 -4.59 -8.35
N LEU A 14 5.75 -4.27 -9.64
CA LEU A 14 6.62 -4.93 -10.63
C LEU A 14 8.10 -4.66 -10.34
N TYR A 15 8.41 -3.45 -9.90
CA TYR A 15 9.78 -3.10 -9.54
C TYR A 15 10.30 -4.00 -8.41
N TRP A 16 9.50 -4.17 -7.36
CA TRP A 16 9.91 -5.02 -6.24
C TRP A 16 10.08 -6.47 -6.64
N GLN A 17 9.24 -6.97 -7.55
CA GLN A 17 9.38 -8.34 -8.05
C GLN A 17 10.73 -8.55 -8.72
N ALA A 18 11.23 -7.54 -9.41
CA ALA A 18 12.49 -7.65 -10.14
C ALA A 18 13.70 -7.36 -9.27
N GLN A 19 13.56 -6.48 -8.28
CA GLN A 19 14.71 -5.92 -7.60
C GLN A 19 14.90 -6.37 -6.16
N ASP A 20 13.84 -6.74 -5.45
CA ASP A 20 13.98 -7.00 -4.01
C ASP A 20 12.88 -7.93 -3.52
N LYS A 21 13.17 -9.21 -3.53
CA LYS A 21 12.18 -10.21 -3.13
C LYS A 21 11.83 -10.16 -1.66
N LYS A 22 12.74 -9.68 -0.82
CA LYS A 22 12.47 -9.56 0.60
C LYS A 22 11.40 -8.48 0.83
N THR A 23 11.55 -7.34 0.16
CA THR A 23 10.56 -6.27 0.24
C THR A 23 9.24 -6.72 -0.35
N LEU A 24 9.29 -7.45 -1.46
CA LEU A 24 8.08 -7.99 -2.07
C LEU A 24 7.30 -8.87 -1.09
N ARG A 25 7.99 -9.76 -0.39
CA ARG A 25 7.33 -10.62 0.60
C ARG A 25 6.66 -9.80 1.70
N ARG A 26 7.32 -8.74 2.14
CA ARG A 26 6.75 -7.85 3.15
C ARG A 26 5.50 -7.17 2.63
N ILE A 27 5.53 -6.69 1.40
CA ILE A 27 4.37 -6.06 0.76
C ILE A 27 3.22 -7.04 0.67
N ASN A 28 3.50 -8.26 0.21
CA ASN A 28 2.46 -9.29 0.08
C ASN A 28 1.82 -9.60 1.42
N LYS A 29 2.62 -9.67 2.46
CA LYS A 29 2.13 -9.94 3.81
C LYS A 29 1.22 -8.81 4.29
N LEU A 30 1.62 -7.57 4.04
CA LEU A 30 0.81 -6.41 4.42
C LEU A 30 -0.51 -6.38 3.65
N LEU A 31 -0.47 -6.68 2.35
CA LEU A 31 -1.69 -6.72 1.55
C LEU A 31 -2.65 -7.81 2.03
N GLN A 32 -2.12 -8.97 2.39
CA GLN A 32 -2.95 -10.04 2.93
C GLN A 32 -3.57 -9.64 4.27
N ASP A 33 -2.80 -8.93 5.09
CA ASP A 33 -3.29 -8.45 6.37
C ASP A 33 -4.41 -7.42 6.18
N ILE A 34 -4.23 -6.49 5.26
CA ILE A 34 -5.26 -5.48 4.96
C ILE A 34 -6.53 -6.18 4.44
N ASP A 35 -6.36 -7.17 3.58
CA ASP A 35 -7.49 -7.91 3.03
C ASP A 35 -8.31 -8.57 4.13
N ARG A 36 -7.66 -9.03 5.17
CA ARG A 36 -8.29 -9.76 6.26
C ARG A 36 -8.82 -8.84 7.36
N ASN A 37 -8.06 -7.81 7.70
CA ASN A 37 -8.31 -6.98 8.89
C ASN A 37 -8.62 -5.51 8.59
N GLY A 38 -8.61 -5.11 7.32
CA GLY A 38 -8.86 -3.73 6.95
C GLY A 38 -7.81 -2.80 7.54
N TYR A 39 -8.27 -1.71 8.13
CA TYR A 39 -7.38 -0.71 8.70
C TYR A 39 -6.80 -1.12 10.06
N ASN A 40 -7.28 -2.19 10.64
CA ASN A 40 -6.94 -2.59 12.00
C ASN A 40 -5.94 -3.72 12.09
N GLY A 41 -5.15 -3.92 11.04
CA GLY A 41 -4.20 -5.03 10.98
C GLY A 41 -2.86 -4.73 11.62
N ILE A 42 -1.93 -5.65 11.39
CA ILE A 42 -0.59 -5.58 11.98
C ILE A 42 0.23 -4.41 11.44
N GLY A 43 -0.12 -3.90 10.26
CA GLY A 43 0.59 -2.78 9.66
C GLY A 43 0.34 -1.45 10.34
N LYS A 44 -0.65 -1.38 11.22
CA LYS A 44 -0.99 -0.18 11.97
C LYS A 44 -1.20 1.01 11.03
N ALA A 45 -2.22 0.90 10.19
CA ALA A 45 -2.51 1.91 9.18
C ALA A 45 -2.76 3.27 9.82
N GLU A 46 -2.22 4.31 9.19
CA GLU A 46 -2.37 5.69 9.62
C GLU A 46 -3.15 6.47 8.57
N GLN A 47 -4.10 7.29 9.02
CA GLN A 47 -4.83 8.15 8.12
C GLN A 47 -3.92 9.24 7.58
N LEU A 48 -4.08 9.55 6.32
CA LEU A 48 -3.35 10.65 5.70
C LEU A 48 -4.23 11.89 5.65
N SER A 49 -3.59 13.04 5.46
CA SER A 49 -4.30 14.31 5.43
C SER A 49 -3.86 15.12 4.21
N GLY A 50 -4.41 16.33 4.08
CA GLY A 50 -4.09 17.20 2.97
C GLY A 50 -4.59 16.60 1.66
N ASP A 51 -3.73 16.58 0.66
CA ASP A 51 -4.11 16.10 -0.67
C ASP A 51 -4.44 14.62 -0.68
N LEU A 52 -4.00 13.88 0.34
CA LEU A 52 -4.26 12.45 0.44
C LEU A 52 -5.31 12.11 1.48
N ALA A 53 -6.12 13.09 1.87
CA ALA A 53 -7.22 12.86 2.81
C ALA A 53 -8.14 11.75 2.26
N GLY A 54 -8.51 10.83 3.13
CA GLY A 54 -9.32 9.68 2.73
C GLY A 54 -8.49 8.44 2.43
N TYR A 55 -7.20 8.60 2.28
CA TYR A 55 -6.28 7.46 2.11
C TYR A 55 -5.59 7.15 3.42
N TRP A 56 -5.01 5.96 3.48
CA TRP A 56 -4.30 5.44 4.63
C TRP A 56 -2.96 4.92 4.17
N SER A 57 -2.02 4.77 5.09
CA SER A 57 -0.74 4.16 4.73
C SER A 57 -0.30 3.16 5.79
N VAL A 58 0.41 2.14 5.33
CA VAL A 58 1.13 1.21 6.21
C VAL A 58 2.59 1.24 5.80
N ARG A 59 3.47 1.11 6.77
CA ARG A 59 4.90 1.15 6.52
C ARG A 59 5.39 -0.20 6.00
N ILE A 60 6.11 -0.16 4.89
CA ILE A 60 6.83 -1.34 4.38
C ILE A 60 8.19 -1.40 5.07
N ASP A 61 8.91 -0.28 5.04
CA ASP A 61 10.19 -0.08 5.73
C ASP A 61 10.34 1.41 6.04
N ASP A 62 11.54 1.86 6.37
CA ASP A 62 11.76 3.26 6.76
C ASP A 62 11.43 4.25 5.66
N LYS A 63 11.52 3.84 4.40
CA LYS A 63 11.35 4.74 3.28
C LYS A 63 10.09 4.50 2.49
N ASN A 64 9.55 3.28 2.55
CA ASN A 64 8.49 2.87 1.63
C ASN A 64 7.21 2.60 2.38
N ARG A 65 6.09 2.94 1.74
CA ARG A 65 4.75 2.75 2.31
C ARG A 65 3.80 2.24 1.25
N ILE A 66 2.77 1.53 1.70
CA ILE A 66 1.62 1.22 0.87
C ILE A 66 0.59 2.29 1.19
N VAL A 67 0.16 3.02 0.17
CA VAL A 67 -0.91 4.01 0.31
C VAL A 67 -2.15 3.43 -0.33
N PHE A 68 -3.25 3.38 0.42
CA PHE A 68 -4.44 2.66 0.00
C PHE A 68 -5.69 3.22 0.66
N ARG A 69 -6.83 2.77 0.17
CA ARG A 69 -8.11 2.98 0.86
C ARG A 69 -9.02 1.81 0.53
N ILE A 70 -10.05 1.62 1.34
CA ILE A 70 -11.05 0.58 1.12
C ILE A 70 -12.37 1.26 0.84
N VAL A 71 -12.94 1.00 -0.34
CA VAL A 71 -14.18 1.62 -0.79
C VAL A 71 -15.05 0.51 -1.37
N ASN A 72 -16.27 0.38 -0.86
CA ASN A 72 -17.24 -0.61 -1.37
C ASN A 72 -16.66 -2.02 -1.41
N ASN A 73 -15.94 -2.38 -0.36
CA ASN A 73 -15.31 -3.69 -0.23
C ASN A 73 -14.25 -3.95 -1.30
N GLU A 74 -13.66 -2.88 -1.83
CA GLU A 74 -12.52 -2.98 -2.75
C GLU A 74 -11.32 -2.30 -2.13
N LEU A 75 -10.17 -2.92 -2.27
CA LEU A 75 -8.92 -2.36 -1.80
C LEU A 75 -8.26 -1.62 -2.96
N GLU A 76 -8.24 -0.30 -2.87
CA GLU A 76 -7.59 0.53 -3.88
C GLU A 76 -6.18 0.83 -3.41
N ILE A 77 -5.20 0.40 -4.19
CA ILE A 77 -3.79 0.57 -3.87
C ILE A 77 -3.24 1.68 -4.75
N TRP A 78 -2.92 2.82 -4.13
CA TRP A 78 -2.48 3.99 -4.84
C TRP A 78 -0.98 3.97 -5.12
N GLN A 79 -0.21 3.46 -4.17
CA GLN A 79 1.22 3.25 -4.39
C GLN A 79 1.77 2.25 -3.38
N CYS A 80 2.92 1.66 -3.70
CA CYS A 80 3.65 0.83 -2.76
C CYS A 80 5.15 1.06 -2.92
N GLY A 81 5.56 2.28 -2.62
CA GLY A 81 6.95 2.69 -2.70
C GLY A 81 7.15 4.00 -1.97
N SER A 82 8.10 4.79 -2.43
CA SER A 82 8.46 6.02 -1.73
C SER A 82 8.30 7.28 -2.57
N HIS A 83 7.60 7.16 -3.73
CA HIS A 83 7.66 8.29 -4.58
C HIS A 83 6.55 9.24 -4.50
N TYR A 84 5.65 9.16 -3.63
CA TYR A 84 4.61 10.12 -3.65
C TYR A 84 5.13 11.47 -3.29
N ARG A 85 6.13 11.29 -3.20
CA ARG A 85 6.61 12.27 -2.94
C ARG A 85 6.58 13.38 -3.64
N ASP A 86 6.21 13.50 -3.88
CA ASP A 86 6.04 14.26 -4.19
C ASP A 86 6.24 14.98 -4.54
N LYS A 87 6.46 14.87 -4.73
CA LYS A 87 6.66 15.29 -5.08
C LYS A 87 6.53 15.97 -5.20
#